data_e781161a786855e6661ec8dac8fd3fc3
#
_entry.id   e781161a786855e6661ec8dac8fd3fc3
#
_cell.length_a   1.000
_cell.length_b   1.000
_cell.length_c   1.000
_cell.angle_alpha   90.00
_cell.angle_beta   90.00
_cell.angle_gamma   90.00
#
_symmetry.space_group_name_H-M   'P 1'
#
loop_
_entity.id
_entity.type
_entity.pdbx_description
1 polymer ?
#
loop_
_entity_poly.entity_id
_entity_poly.type
_entity_poly.pdbx_seq_one_letter_code
_entity_poly.pdbx_strand_id
1 'polypeptide(L)'
;MTDTDIRTALEQATGELRTPPDLLDRVRAGGQRRVVRRRTLLAAGLATIAGGSTAGVLLGGAGGGETPVASPLLDRPTRGDLRGDRGFLDQVRRAWRDNLGDVSVRGEPHVVWAGVAPHVNRAAVVAQRVPRRVASPVGQISYGLTGFVEETTAGLRVISLEEMLTGATNAAAALLGPERDVLMVLDDGRDVRYSPTLSYTADGKTDRTFTPLDFQVHDGVAFEATETRPTTIRMALRAEVPDSQGDRSVGLANISQLIDDAGRGGPYPGPERQAWSLAGAQKAPAENDPWDVEGRDGYYDQYGYQLVPPAGTWYIRGATADGRQFVAQTLTSTDDRIRLFLSLGTPDPLLVGFPAPAAPLPVRVRLPDGQGVVVAGAGKLRYRVSRGDWLPVTGYAALLPAAATEVEVTLRGGQPVRITP
;
A
#
# COMPACT_ATOMS: atom_id res chain seq x y z
N MET A 1 14.99 -2.08 42.56
CA MET A 1 13.61 -2.48 42.20
C MET A 1 13.71 -3.85 41.55
N THR A 2 13.24 -4.87 42.22
CA THR A 2 13.36 -6.26 41.77
C THR A 2 12.14 -6.62 40.91
N ASP A 3 12.27 -7.66 40.09
CA ASP A 3 11.18 -8.16 39.23
C ASP A 3 9.90 -8.49 40.03
N THR A 4 10.09 -8.89 41.30
CA THR A 4 9.01 -9.15 42.25
C THR A 4 8.24 -7.88 42.64
N ASP A 5 8.93 -6.73 42.75
CA ASP A 5 8.29 -5.45 43.12
C ASP A 5 7.38 -4.94 41.97
N ILE A 6 7.80 -5.16 40.72
CA ILE A 6 7.03 -4.78 39.52
C ILE A 6 5.78 -5.66 39.40
N ARG A 7 5.90 -6.95 39.66
CA ARG A 7 4.79 -7.90 39.60
C ARG A 7 3.74 -7.61 40.63
N THR A 8 4.15 -7.32 41.85
CA THR A 8 3.25 -6.96 42.98
C THR A 8 2.53 -5.63 42.72
N ALA A 9 3.21 -4.64 42.15
CA ALA A 9 2.60 -3.38 41.76
C ALA A 9 1.58 -3.53 40.63
N LEU A 10 1.85 -4.41 39.64
CA LEU A 10 0.93 -4.74 38.55
C LEU A 10 -0.31 -5.50 39.08
N GLU A 11 -0.14 -6.46 39.96
CA GLU A 11 -1.25 -7.20 40.57
C GLU A 11 -2.13 -6.30 41.46
N GLN A 12 -1.56 -5.34 42.16
CA GLN A 12 -2.33 -4.33 42.90
C GLN A 12 -3.08 -3.37 41.96
N ALA A 13 -2.47 -2.94 40.85
CA ALA A 13 -3.11 -2.04 39.90
C ALA A 13 -4.23 -2.71 39.08
N THR A 14 -4.18 -4.04 38.87
CA THR A 14 -5.17 -4.79 38.07
C THR A 14 -6.22 -5.51 38.93
N GLY A 15 -5.98 -5.72 40.23
CA GLY A 15 -6.86 -6.46 41.14
C GLY A 15 -8.24 -5.83 41.37
N GLU A 16 -8.38 -4.52 41.13
CA GLU A 16 -9.65 -3.80 41.24
C GLU A 16 -10.45 -3.69 39.95
N LEU A 17 -9.90 -4.16 38.81
CA LEU A 17 -10.54 -4.11 37.51
C LEU A 17 -11.54 -5.27 37.37
N ARG A 18 -12.76 -5.08 37.83
CA ARG A 18 -13.88 -6.00 37.55
C ARG A 18 -14.24 -5.87 36.08
N THR A 19 -13.98 -6.90 35.30
CA THR A 19 -14.39 -6.97 33.88
C THR A 19 -15.93 -6.93 33.82
N PRO A 20 -16.56 -5.93 33.19
CA PRO A 20 -18.01 -5.89 33.04
C PRO A 20 -18.48 -7.14 32.27
N PRO A 21 -19.60 -7.77 32.68
CA PRO A 21 -20.06 -9.01 32.04
C PRO A 21 -20.43 -8.87 30.56
N ASP A 22 -20.62 -7.66 30.08
CA ASP A 22 -20.98 -7.31 28.69
C ASP A 22 -19.78 -6.77 27.86
N LEU A 23 -18.56 -6.85 28.38
CA LEU A 23 -17.37 -6.30 27.71
C LEU A 23 -17.14 -6.94 26.33
N LEU A 24 -17.31 -8.25 26.21
CA LEU A 24 -17.15 -8.97 24.95
C LEU A 24 -18.19 -8.53 23.91
N ASP A 25 -19.43 -8.32 24.33
CA ASP A 25 -20.49 -7.86 23.43
C ASP A 25 -20.30 -6.38 23.03
N ARG A 26 -19.82 -5.56 23.95
CA ARG A 26 -19.42 -4.18 23.64
C ARG A 26 -18.20 -4.11 22.73
N VAL A 27 -17.23 -5.00 22.89
CA VAL A 27 -16.05 -5.09 22.03
C VAL A 27 -16.45 -5.55 20.63
N ARG A 28 -17.35 -6.55 20.50
CA ARG A 28 -17.89 -7.00 19.21
C ARG A 28 -18.71 -5.93 18.53
N ALA A 29 -19.62 -5.27 19.24
CA ALA A 29 -20.41 -4.14 18.70
C ALA A 29 -19.55 -2.92 18.40
N GLY A 30 -18.55 -2.63 19.23
CA GLY A 30 -17.59 -1.55 19.00
C GLY A 30 -16.59 -1.86 17.89
N GLY A 31 -16.24 -3.14 17.70
CA GLY A 31 -15.37 -3.62 16.61
C GLY A 31 -16.00 -3.39 15.25
N GLN A 32 -17.26 -3.76 15.06
CA GLN A 32 -18.00 -3.49 13.83
C GLN A 32 -18.14 -1.97 13.55
N ARG A 33 -18.47 -1.18 14.58
CA ARG A 33 -18.52 0.29 14.46
C ARG A 33 -17.17 0.94 14.18
N ARG A 34 -16.07 0.40 14.70
CA ARG A 34 -14.71 0.88 14.42
C ARG A 34 -14.23 0.50 13.04
N VAL A 35 -14.62 -0.65 12.51
CA VAL A 35 -14.29 -1.07 11.14
C VAL A 35 -14.95 -0.13 10.14
N VAL A 36 -16.23 0.22 10.31
CA VAL A 36 -16.91 1.20 9.46
C VAL A 36 -16.28 2.59 9.62
N ARG A 37 -16.07 3.09 10.85
CA ARG A 37 -15.43 4.40 11.10
C ARG A 37 -13.96 4.46 10.66
N ARG A 38 -13.18 3.38 10.79
CA ARG A 38 -11.80 3.33 10.30
C ARG A 38 -11.75 3.29 8.77
N ARG A 39 -12.68 2.59 8.12
CA ARG A 39 -12.78 2.58 6.65
C ARG A 39 -13.06 3.99 6.10
N THR A 40 -13.97 4.74 6.74
CA THR A 40 -14.25 6.13 6.37
C THR A 40 -13.09 7.08 6.71
N LEU A 41 -12.39 6.88 7.84
CA LEU A 41 -11.27 7.74 8.24
C LEU A 41 -9.97 7.44 7.48
N LEU A 42 -9.75 6.20 7.04
CA LEU A 42 -8.57 5.86 6.22
C LEU A 42 -8.73 6.36 4.78
N ALA A 43 -9.93 6.29 4.22
CA ALA A 43 -10.22 6.91 2.92
C ALA A 43 -10.08 8.44 2.98
N ALA A 44 -10.48 9.08 4.08
CA ALA A 44 -10.34 10.51 4.29
C ALA A 44 -8.91 10.95 4.67
N GLY A 45 -8.16 10.09 5.36
CA GLY A 45 -6.81 10.41 5.86
C GLY A 45 -5.71 10.32 4.80
N LEU A 46 -5.90 9.54 3.73
CA LEU A 46 -4.91 9.39 2.66
C LEU A 46 -5.08 10.41 1.52
N ALA A 47 -6.21 11.13 1.47
CA ALA A 47 -6.43 12.20 0.50
C ALA A 47 -5.79 13.55 0.89
N THR A 48 -5.06 13.63 2.00
CA THR A 48 -4.63 14.91 2.58
C THR A 48 -3.23 15.37 2.20
N ILE A 49 -2.53 14.73 1.26
CA ILE A 49 -1.24 15.24 0.79
C ILE A 49 -1.26 15.35 -0.73
N ALA A 50 -1.87 16.40 -1.23
CA ALA A 50 -1.51 17.12 -2.46
C ALA A 50 -2.52 18.25 -2.69
N GLY A 51 -2.30 19.35 -2.04
CA GLY A 51 -3.00 20.58 -2.35
C GLY A 51 -2.21 21.37 -3.40
N GLY A 52 -2.87 21.75 -4.43
CA GLY A 52 -2.37 22.66 -5.45
C GLY A 52 -3.52 23.22 -6.28
N SER A 53 -4.16 24.23 -5.73
CA SER A 53 -4.85 25.35 -6.38
C SER A 53 -5.50 25.17 -7.76
N THR A 54 -6.84 25.24 -7.80
CA THR A 54 -7.51 26.35 -8.48
C THR A 54 -8.84 26.63 -7.76
N ALA A 55 -8.82 27.67 -6.95
CA ALA A 55 -10.00 28.25 -6.35
C ALA A 55 -10.82 28.96 -7.43
N GLY A 56 -11.86 28.29 -7.91
CA GLY A 56 -13.00 28.93 -8.52
C GLY A 56 -13.98 29.29 -7.41
N VAL A 57 -13.82 30.45 -6.83
CA VAL A 57 -14.78 31.03 -5.88
C VAL A 57 -16.07 31.33 -6.61
N LEU A 58 -17.13 30.60 -6.31
CA LEU A 58 -18.49 31.08 -6.45
C LEU A 58 -19.09 31.20 -5.05
N LEU A 59 -18.78 32.32 -4.38
CA LEU A 59 -19.55 32.88 -3.33
C LEU A 59 -20.81 33.49 -3.98
N GLY A 60 -21.91 32.80 -3.89
CA GLY A 60 -23.22 33.24 -4.40
C GLY A 60 -24.32 32.80 -3.47
N GLY A 61 -24.82 33.72 -2.64
CA GLY A 61 -26.21 33.83 -2.23
C GLY A 61 -26.77 32.81 -1.25
N ALA A 62 -27.04 33.27 -0.06
CA ALA A 62 -27.96 32.65 0.90
C ALA A 62 -29.37 32.56 0.26
N GLY A 63 -29.77 31.35 -0.10
CA GLY A 63 -31.11 31.01 -0.56
C GLY A 63 -31.26 29.50 -0.56
N GLY A 64 -32.05 28.99 0.40
CA GLY A 64 -32.12 27.59 0.79
C GLY A 64 -32.70 26.59 -0.20
N GLY A 65 -32.08 26.42 -1.33
CA GLY A 65 -32.30 25.28 -2.21
C GLY A 65 -30.96 24.60 -2.48
N GLU A 66 -30.71 23.45 -1.85
CA GLU A 66 -29.53 22.64 -2.15
C GLU A 66 -29.56 22.23 -3.63
N THR A 67 -28.75 22.90 -4.46
CA THR A 67 -28.55 22.45 -5.83
C THR A 67 -27.86 21.08 -5.78
N PRO A 68 -28.47 20.02 -6.33
CA PRO A 68 -27.81 18.70 -6.36
C PRO A 68 -26.48 18.81 -7.10
N VAL A 69 -25.44 18.23 -6.53
CA VAL A 69 -24.18 18.09 -7.24
C VAL A 69 -24.42 17.13 -8.41
N ALA A 70 -24.22 17.60 -9.63
CA ALA A 70 -24.33 16.75 -10.82
C ALA A 70 -23.23 15.70 -10.76
N SER A 71 -23.60 14.44 -10.97
CA SER A 71 -22.66 13.32 -11.00
C SER A 71 -23.04 12.38 -12.14
N PRO A 72 -22.13 12.15 -13.10
CA PRO A 72 -22.40 11.20 -14.19
C PRO A 72 -22.82 9.82 -13.69
N LEU A 73 -22.30 9.38 -12.54
CA LEU A 73 -22.63 8.07 -11.96
C LEU A 73 -24.05 8.01 -11.40
N LEU A 74 -24.62 9.12 -10.94
CA LEU A 74 -25.95 9.18 -10.35
C LEU A 74 -27.04 9.53 -11.36
N ASP A 75 -26.66 10.17 -12.46
CA ASP A 75 -27.63 10.79 -13.40
C ASP A 75 -27.69 10.09 -14.75
N ARG A 76 -26.74 9.19 -15.08
CA ARG A 76 -26.77 8.38 -16.31
C ARG A 76 -27.65 7.13 -16.12
N PRO A 77 -28.26 6.61 -17.22
CA PRO A 77 -28.99 5.34 -17.15
C PRO A 77 -28.06 4.16 -16.82
N THR A 78 -28.64 3.10 -16.28
CA THR A 78 -27.94 1.83 -16.04
C THR A 78 -27.36 1.30 -17.35
N ARG A 79 -26.09 0.91 -17.34
CA ARG A 79 -25.34 0.31 -18.47
C ARG A 79 -25.10 -1.18 -18.23
N GLY A 80 -24.53 -1.86 -19.20
CA GLY A 80 -24.19 -3.28 -19.15
C GLY A 80 -25.29 -4.19 -19.69
N ASP A 81 -24.93 -5.44 -19.94
CA ASP A 81 -25.78 -6.45 -20.59
C ASP A 81 -26.96 -6.92 -19.71
N LEU A 82 -26.88 -6.74 -18.39
CA LEU A 82 -27.97 -7.02 -17.46
C LEU A 82 -28.79 -5.78 -17.06
N ARG A 83 -28.65 -4.65 -17.75
CA ARG A 83 -29.42 -3.42 -17.46
C ARG A 83 -30.93 -3.58 -17.52
N GLY A 84 -31.42 -4.57 -18.26
CA GLY A 84 -32.85 -4.92 -18.39
C GLY A 84 -33.33 -6.02 -17.42
N ASP A 85 -32.45 -6.69 -16.70
CA ASP A 85 -32.78 -7.74 -15.75
C ASP A 85 -33.25 -7.13 -14.41
N ARG A 86 -34.59 -6.88 -14.33
CA ARG A 86 -35.19 -6.26 -13.14
C ARG A 86 -34.96 -7.10 -11.88
N GLY A 87 -35.00 -8.45 -12.01
CA GLY A 87 -34.80 -9.36 -10.88
C GLY A 87 -33.40 -9.21 -10.30
N PHE A 88 -32.36 -9.17 -11.15
CA PHE A 88 -30.98 -8.95 -10.74
C PHE A 88 -30.77 -7.54 -10.15
N LEU A 89 -31.27 -6.49 -10.81
CA LEU A 89 -31.15 -5.13 -10.32
C LEU A 89 -31.79 -4.95 -8.92
N ASP A 90 -32.92 -5.60 -8.66
CA ASP A 90 -33.57 -5.53 -7.35
C ASP A 90 -32.80 -6.35 -6.28
N GLN A 91 -32.14 -7.43 -6.66
CA GLN A 91 -31.23 -8.15 -5.76
C GLN A 91 -30.01 -7.29 -5.41
N VAL A 92 -29.40 -6.63 -6.39
CA VAL A 92 -28.28 -5.70 -6.19
C VAL A 92 -28.66 -4.56 -5.24
N ARG A 93 -29.84 -3.92 -5.45
CA ARG A 93 -30.33 -2.85 -4.56
C ARG A 93 -30.60 -3.34 -3.13
N ARG A 94 -31.06 -4.57 -2.95
CA ARG A 94 -31.24 -5.17 -1.61
C ARG A 94 -29.88 -5.40 -0.95
N ALA A 95 -28.95 -6.09 -1.62
CA ALA A 95 -27.62 -6.34 -1.09
C ALA A 95 -26.90 -5.04 -0.70
N TRP A 96 -27.07 -3.98 -1.51
CA TRP A 96 -26.54 -2.65 -1.20
C TRP A 96 -27.14 -2.09 0.09
N ARG A 97 -28.48 -2.05 0.22
CA ARG A 97 -29.15 -1.53 1.42
C ARG A 97 -28.77 -2.28 2.68
N ASP A 98 -28.68 -3.60 2.59
CA ASP A 98 -28.30 -4.48 3.70
C ASP A 98 -26.85 -4.20 4.17
N ASN A 99 -25.97 -3.75 3.28
CA ASN A 99 -24.58 -3.44 3.59
C ASN A 99 -24.34 -2.01 4.12
N LEU A 100 -25.31 -1.09 3.99
CA LEU A 100 -25.14 0.30 4.41
C LEU A 100 -25.05 0.50 5.93
N GLY A 101 -25.64 -0.40 6.72
CA GLY A 101 -25.71 -0.26 8.17
C GLY A 101 -26.36 1.07 8.58
N ASP A 102 -25.67 1.85 9.43
CA ASP A 102 -26.14 3.13 9.96
C ASP A 102 -25.85 4.34 9.04
N VAL A 103 -25.42 4.12 7.80
CA VAL A 103 -25.06 5.21 6.89
C VAL A 103 -26.34 5.91 6.39
N SER A 104 -26.44 7.23 6.64
CA SER A 104 -27.55 8.03 6.13
C SER A 104 -27.44 8.23 4.62
N VAL A 105 -28.49 7.86 3.89
CA VAL A 105 -28.57 7.98 2.43
C VAL A 105 -29.81 8.75 2.01
N ARG A 106 -29.82 9.24 0.74
CA ARG A 106 -30.97 9.90 0.12
C ARG A 106 -31.39 9.17 -1.15
N GLY A 107 -32.70 8.96 -1.31
CA GLY A 107 -33.27 8.31 -2.48
C GLY A 107 -32.93 6.81 -2.58
N GLU A 108 -33.33 6.22 -3.69
CA GLU A 108 -33.06 4.82 -3.99
C GLU A 108 -31.64 4.63 -4.52
N PRO A 109 -31.01 3.46 -4.26
CA PRO A 109 -29.73 3.14 -4.87
C PRO A 109 -29.87 3.00 -6.39
N HIS A 110 -28.99 3.70 -7.09
CA HIS A 110 -28.89 3.64 -8.55
C HIS A 110 -27.86 2.60 -8.97
N VAL A 111 -28.28 1.62 -9.79
CA VAL A 111 -27.34 0.69 -10.39
C VAL A 111 -26.74 1.35 -11.62
N VAL A 112 -25.48 1.73 -11.54
CA VAL A 112 -24.75 2.43 -12.60
C VAL A 112 -24.43 1.51 -13.75
N TRP A 113 -24.03 0.27 -13.42
CA TRP A 113 -23.71 -0.78 -14.38
C TRP A 113 -24.11 -2.14 -13.79
N ALA A 114 -24.56 -3.06 -14.66
CA ALA A 114 -24.87 -4.45 -14.31
C ALA A 114 -24.57 -5.38 -15.48
N GLY A 115 -23.81 -6.44 -15.25
CA GLY A 115 -23.42 -7.32 -16.34
C GLY A 115 -22.77 -8.61 -15.86
N VAL A 116 -22.44 -9.45 -16.85
CA VAL A 116 -21.62 -10.65 -16.68
C VAL A 116 -20.17 -10.23 -16.54
N ALA A 117 -19.49 -10.77 -15.54
CA ALA A 117 -18.08 -10.50 -15.29
C ALA A 117 -17.26 -11.80 -15.31
N PRO A 118 -16.05 -11.78 -15.84
CA PRO A 118 -15.16 -12.94 -15.79
C PRO A 118 -15.00 -13.46 -14.37
N HIS A 119 -14.94 -14.77 -14.19
CA HIS A 119 -14.69 -15.50 -12.94
C HIS A 119 -15.71 -15.31 -11.80
N VAL A 120 -16.73 -14.45 -11.95
CA VAL A 120 -17.72 -14.14 -10.89
C VAL A 120 -19.19 -14.20 -11.36
N ASN A 121 -19.50 -14.75 -12.51
CA ASN A 121 -20.83 -14.75 -13.14
C ASN A 121 -21.37 -13.34 -13.35
N ARG A 122 -21.89 -12.67 -12.30
CA ARG A 122 -22.54 -11.38 -12.39
C ARG A 122 -21.88 -10.37 -11.44
N ALA A 123 -21.77 -9.12 -11.91
CA ALA A 123 -21.29 -8.01 -11.12
C ALA A 123 -22.13 -6.75 -11.37
N ALA A 124 -22.03 -5.79 -10.46
CA ALA A 124 -22.68 -4.50 -10.60
C ALA A 124 -21.86 -3.39 -9.92
N VAL A 125 -22.11 -2.15 -10.37
CA VAL A 125 -21.67 -0.94 -9.68
C VAL A 125 -22.91 -0.17 -9.23
N VAL A 126 -22.92 0.26 -7.98
CA VAL A 126 -24.01 1.00 -7.37
C VAL A 126 -23.53 2.36 -6.92
N ALA A 127 -24.36 3.37 -7.12
CA ALA A 127 -24.15 4.70 -6.56
C ALA A 127 -25.43 5.17 -5.84
N GLN A 128 -25.29 5.93 -4.73
CA GLN A 128 -26.42 6.47 -4.00
C GLN A 128 -26.06 7.84 -3.41
N ARG A 129 -27.01 8.77 -3.43
CA ARG A 129 -26.81 10.09 -2.83
C ARG A 129 -26.79 9.99 -1.31
N VAL A 130 -26.00 10.86 -0.69
CA VAL A 130 -26.00 11.07 0.77
C VAL A 130 -26.42 12.52 1.10
N PRO A 131 -26.84 12.81 2.35
CA PRO A 131 -26.88 14.17 2.82
C PRO A 131 -25.52 14.84 2.65
N ARG A 132 -25.53 16.03 2.01
CA ARG A 132 -24.30 16.78 1.77
C ARG A 132 -23.61 17.10 3.10
N ARG A 133 -22.34 16.74 3.23
CA ARG A 133 -21.54 16.99 4.44
C ARG A 133 -20.08 17.29 4.10
N VAL A 134 -19.44 18.11 4.93
CA VAL A 134 -17.97 18.26 4.86
C VAL A 134 -17.34 16.96 5.36
N ALA A 135 -16.59 16.29 4.49
CA ALA A 135 -16.04 14.96 4.74
C ALA A 135 -14.55 14.98 5.08
N SER A 136 -13.87 16.10 4.85
CA SER A 136 -12.43 16.18 5.10
C SER A 136 -12.01 17.53 5.70
N PRO A 137 -10.86 17.60 6.40
CA PRO A 137 -10.31 18.85 6.94
C PRO A 137 -10.03 19.91 5.87
N VAL A 138 -9.83 19.49 4.60
CA VAL A 138 -9.59 20.40 3.46
C VAL A 138 -10.88 20.85 2.77
N GLY A 139 -12.05 20.63 3.41
CA GLY A 139 -13.33 21.14 2.93
C GLY A 139 -13.96 20.35 1.78
N GLN A 140 -13.48 19.13 1.48
CA GLN A 140 -14.15 18.27 0.51
C GLN A 140 -15.54 17.89 0.99
N ILE A 141 -16.50 17.88 0.06
CA ILE A 141 -17.89 17.61 0.36
C ILE A 141 -18.22 16.20 -0.14
N SER A 142 -18.73 15.36 0.76
CA SER A 142 -19.37 14.10 0.41
C SER A 142 -20.76 14.38 -0.14
N TYR A 143 -21.06 13.81 -1.32
CA TYR A 143 -22.35 13.96 -1.99
C TYR A 143 -22.99 12.64 -2.38
N GLY A 144 -22.26 11.54 -2.26
CA GLY A 144 -22.73 10.21 -2.62
C GLY A 144 -21.85 9.12 -2.08
N LEU A 145 -22.31 7.90 -2.27
CA LEU A 145 -21.59 6.66 -2.07
C LEU A 145 -21.52 5.92 -3.41
N THR A 146 -20.45 5.22 -3.65
CA THR A 146 -20.32 4.26 -4.74
C THR A 146 -19.74 2.95 -4.21
N GLY A 147 -20.01 1.84 -4.89
CA GLY A 147 -19.44 0.56 -4.53
C GLY A 147 -19.67 -0.50 -5.58
N PHE A 148 -18.90 -1.56 -5.44
CA PHE A 148 -18.90 -2.71 -6.32
C PHE A 148 -19.58 -3.90 -5.67
N VAL A 149 -20.33 -4.64 -6.46
CA VAL A 149 -21.09 -5.83 -6.04
C VAL A 149 -20.68 -6.99 -6.93
N GLU A 150 -20.41 -8.14 -6.34
CA GLU A 150 -20.12 -9.37 -7.08
C GLU A 150 -21.06 -10.50 -6.65
N GLU A 151 -21.33 -11.43 -7.56
CA GLU A 151 -22.04 -12.65 -7.25
C GLU A 151 -21.06 -13.71 -6.73
N THR A 152 -21.40 -14.29 -5.59
CA THR A 152 -20.67 -15.40 -4.98
C THR A 152 -21.56 -16.63 -4.87
N THR A 153 -21.01 -17.76 -4.48
CA THR A 153 -21.80 -18.96 -4.19
C THR A 153 -22.84 -18.77 -3.06
N ALA A 154 -22.62 -17.78 -2.19
CA ALA A 154 -23.54 -17.43 -1.10
C ALA A 154 -24.56 -16.32 -1.47
N GLY A 155 -24.51 -15.80 -2.70
CA GLY A 155 -25.34 -14.69 -3.17
C GLY A 155 -24.55 -13.45 -3.49
N LEU A 156 -25.23 -12.30 -3.60
CA LEU A 156 -24.58 -11.01 -3.90
C LEU A 156 -23.85 -10.46 -2.69
N ARG A 157 -22.63 -9.99 -2.91
CA ARG A 157 -21.76 -9.38 -1.90
C ARG A 157 -21.32 -8.00 -2.35
N VAL A 158 -21.50 -6.99 -1.50
CA VAL A 158 -20.88 -5.66 -1.69
C VAL A 158 -19.42 -5.77 -1.25
N ILE A 159 -18.49 -5.54 -2.17
CA ILE A 159 -17.05 -5.67 -1.94
C ILE A 159 -16.36 -4.34 -1.66
N SER A 160 -17.06 -3.24 -1.86
CA SER A 160 -16.55 -1.92 -1.51
C SER A 160 -17.68 -0.95 -1.23
N LEU A 161 -17.39 0.06 -0.42
CA LEU A 161 -18.27 1.19 -0.14
C LEU A 161 -17.40 2.43 0.03
N GLU A 162 -17.42 3.32 -0.96
CA GLU A 162 -16.56 4.50 -1.03
C GLU A 162 -17.38 5.78 -1.06
N GLU A 163 -16.91 6.83 -0.38
CA GLU A 163 -17.54 8.16 -0.47
C GLU A 163 -17.17 8.85 -1.77
N MET A 164 -18.16 9.45 -2.42
CA MET A 164 -17.97 10.32 -3.58
C MET A 164 -17.72 11.75 -3.08
N LEU A 165 -16.52 12.25 -3.27
CA LEU A 165 -16.06 13.55 -2.78
C LEU A 165 -15.90 14.55 -3.91
N THR A 166 -16.24 15.83 -3.65
CA THR A 166 -15.95 16.91 -4.61
C THR A 166 -14.45 17.15 -4.70
N GLY A 167 -13.95 17.31 -5.93
CA GLY A 167 -12.52 17.59 -6.18
C GLY A 167 -11.57 16.41 -5.87
N ALA A 168 -12.09 15.23 -5.53
CA ALA A 168 -11.28 14.04 -5.33
C ALA A 168 -11.34 13.10 -6.53
N THR A 169 -10.29 12.32 -6.69
CA THR A 169 -10.27 11.19 -7.61
C THR A 169 -10.98 10.01 -6.94
N ASN A 170 -12.27 9.87 -7.21
CA ASN A 170 -13.04 8.77 -6.65
C ASN A 170 -12.56 7.42 -7.18
N ALA A 171 -12.61 6.39 -6.36
CA ALA A 171 -12.29 5.04 -6.79
C ALA A 171 -13.29 4.58 -7.86
N ALA A 172 -12.76 4.21 -9.03
CA ALA A 172 -13.54 3.74 -10.17
C ALA A 172 -13.25 2.28 -10.52
N ALA A 173 -12.57 1.55 -9.66
CA ALA A 173 -12.17 0.18 -9.93
C ALA A 173 -12.18 -0.70 -8.68
N ALA A 174 -12.37 -2.00 -8.89
CA ALA A 174 -12.26 -3.03 -7.85
C ALA A 174 -11.72 -4.33 -8.43
N LEU A 175 -11.16 -5.17 -7.57
CA LEU A 175 -10.77 -6.53 -7.92
C LEU A 175 -11.91 -7.48 -7.55
N LEU A 176 -12.36 -8.26 -8.51
CA LEU A 176 -13.42 -9.25 -8.40
C LEU A 176 -12.87 -10.66 -8.28
N GLY A 177 -13.76 -11.57 -7.91
CA GLY A 177 -13.47 -13.00 -7.83
C GLY A 177 -12.91 -13.44 -6.48
N PRO A 178 -12.93 -14.75 -6.22
CA PRO A 178 -12.41 -15.31 -4.97
C PRO A 178 -10.89 -15.08 -4.84
N GLU A 179 -10.16 -15.14 -5.95
CA GLU A 179 -8.71 -14.94 -6.01
C GLU A 179 -8.31 -13.48 -6.26
N ARG A 180 -9.29 -12.57 -6.42
CA ARG A 180 -9.04 -11.15 -6.75
C ARG A 180 -8.21 -10.96 -8.03
N ASP A 181 -8.47 -11.78 -9.01
CA ASP A 181 -7.73 -11.92 -10.27
C ASP A 181 -8.39 -11.22 -11.47
N VAL A 182 -9.53 -10.57 -11.26
CA VAL A 182 -10.21 -9.77 -12.28
C VAL A 182 -10.32 -8.32 -11.83
N LEU A 183 -9.63 -7.43 -12.51
CA LEU A 183 -9.80 -5.99 -12.34
C LEU A 183 -11.03 -5.55 -13.13
N MET A 184 -11.99 -4.94 -12.46
CA MET A 184 -13.13 -4.23 -13.05
C MET A 184 -12.91 -2.73 -12.91
N VAL A 185 -12.96 -2.00 -14.02
CA VAL A 185 -12.82 -0.54 -14.05
C VAL A 185 -14.08 0.07 -14.66
N LEU A 186 -14.68 1.01 -13.96
CA LEU A 186 -15.87 1.73 -14.43
C LEU A 186 -15.44 2.94 -15.27
N ASP A 187 -16.03 3.09 -16.45
CA ASP A 187 -15.98 4.32 -17.24
C ASP A 187 -16.80 5.42 -16.54
N ASP A 188 -16.12 6.34 -15.91
CA ASP A 188 -16.71 7.54 -15.31
C ASP A 188 -16.49 8.80 -16.17
N GLY A 189 -16.02 8.63 -17.40
CA GLY A 189 -15.75 9.70 -18.36
C GLY A 189 -14.32 10.23 -18.31
N ARG A 190 -13.43 9.60 -17.53
CA ARG A 190 -11.99 9.93 -17.46
C ARG A 190 -11.19 8.97 -18.33
N ASP A 191 -10.03 9.42 -18.86
CA ASP A 191 -9.06 8.57 -19.59
C ASP A 191 -8.25 7.74 -18.59
N VAL A 192 -8.84 6.64 -18.09
CA VAL A 192 -8.18 5.74 -17.14
C VAL A 192 -7.30 4.76 -17.88
N ARG A 193 -6.05 4.64 -17.43
CA ARG A 193 -5.07 3.68 -17.94
C ARG A 193 -4.65 2.72 -16.84
N TYR A 194 -4.23 1.55 -17.23
CA TYR A 194 -3.93 0.42 -16.37
C TYR A 194 -2.48 -0.02 -16.49
N SER A 195 -1.85 -0.31 -15.39
CA SER A 195 -0.52 -0.93 -15.30
C SER A 195 -0.57 -2.12 -14.34
N PRO A 196 -0.39 -3.35 -14.84
CA PRO A 196 -0.45 -4.57 -14.02
C PRO A 196 0.80 -4.76 -13.17
N THR A 197 1.96 -4.32 -13.64
CA THR A 197 3.26 -4.68 -13.08
C THR A 197 4.08 -3.45 -12.72
N LEU A 198 4.97 -3.62 -11.76
CA LEU A 198 6.03 -2.69 -11.42
C LEU A 198 7.34 -3.20 -12.01
N SER A 199 8.07 -2.33 -12.70
CA SER A 199 9.41 -2.57 -13.23
C SER A 199 10.42 -1.59 -12.61
N TYR A 200 11.70 -1.79 -12.94
CA TYR A 200 12.78 -0.96 -12.42
C TYR A 200 13.74 -0.59 -13.53
N THR A 201 14.16 0.66 -13.53
CA THR A 201 15.23 1.15 -14.39
C THR A 201 16.60 0.61 -13.95
N ALA A 202 17.61 0.79 -14.75
CA ALA A 202 18.97 0.32 -14.44
C ALA A 202 19.56 0.96 -13.16
N ASP A 203 19.17 2.18 -12.82
CA ASP A 203 19.54 2.86 -11.59
C ASP A 203 18.61 2.50 -10.40
N GLY A 204 17.65 1.59 -10.63
CA GLY A 204 16.78 1.03 -9.61
C GLY A 204 15.57 1.90 -9.25
N LYS A 205 15.26 2.95 -10.02
CA LYS A 205 14.01 3.67 -9.87
C LYS A 205 12.85 2.83 -10.36
N THR A 206 11.67 3.12 -9.82
CA THR A 206 10.42 2.46 -10.25
C THR A 206 10.01 2.95 -11.64
N ASP A 207 9.49 2.03 -12.41
CA ASP A 207 8.97 2.30 -13.74
C ASP A 207 7.67 1.53 -14.00
N ARG A 208 6.77 2.10 -14.82
CA ARG A 208 5.49 1.51 -15.17
C ARG A 208 5.12 1.75 -16.62
N THR A 209 4.60 0.71 -17.24
CA THR A 209 3.94 0.83 -18.54
C THR A 209 2.44 0.83 -18.34
N PHE A 210 1.77 1.87 -18.86
CA PHE A 210 0.32 2.02 -18.82
C PHE A 210 -0.30 1.74 -20.18
N THR A 211 -1.34 0.92 -20.20
CA THR A 211 -2.16 0.63 -21.37
C THR A 211 -3.55 1.26 -21.23
N PRO A 212 -4.16 1.73 -22.34
CA PRO A 212 -5.54 2.20 -22.33
C PRO A 212 -6.49 1.04 -22.04
N LEU A 213 -7.63 1.34 -21.41
CA LEU A 213 -8.71 0.38 -21.14
C LEU A 213 -9.79 0.52 -22.21
N ASP A 214 -10.39 -0.61 -22.64
CA ASP A 214 -11.52 -0.61 -23.58
C ASP A 214 -12.84 -0.73 -22.80
N PHE A 215 -13.57 0.38 -22.73
CA PHE A 215 -14.86 0.47 -22.08
C PHE A 215 -16.05 0.14 -23.00
N GLN A 216 -15.84 -0.09 -24.27
CA GLN A 216 -16.93 -0.30 -25.23
C GLN A 216 -17.42 -1.74 -25.22
N VAL A 217 -16.53 -2.69 -25.04
CA VAL A 217 -16.83 -4.14 -25.06
C VAL A 217 -17.93 -4.52 -24.06
N HIS A 218 -17.91 -3.91 -22.88
CA HIS A 218 -18.86 -4.21 -21.80
C HIS A 218 -19.74 -3.01 -21.42
N ASP A 219 -20.04 -2.14 -22.38
CA ASP A 219 -20.96 -1.00 -22.23
C ASP A 219 -20.65 -0.16 -20.98
N GLY A 220 -19.41 0.34 -20.91
CA GLY A 220 -18.98 1.27 -19.87
C GLY A 220 -18.21 0.66 -18.69
N VAL A 221 -17.72 -0.56 -18.86
CA VAL A 221 -16.77 -1.20 -17.93
C VAL A 221 -15.67 -1.86 -18.76
N ALA A 222 -14.44 -1.82 -18.25
CA ALA A 222 -13.36 -2.64 -18.74
C ALA A 222 -13.05 -3.74 -17.69
N PHE A 223 -12.74 -4.94 -18.19
CA PHE A 223 -12.24 -6.04 -17.38
C PHE A 223 -10.83 -6.41 -17.86
N GLU A 224 -9.93 -6.58 -16.89
CA GLU A 224 -8.58 -7.07 -17.14
C GLU A 224 -8.30 -8.27 -16.22
N ALA A 225 -7.85 -9.36 -16.80
CA ALA A 225 -7.33 -10.49 -16.02
C ALA A 225 -5.98 -10.07 -15.41
N THR A 226 -5.79 -10.39 -14.12
CA THR A 226 -4.54 -10.05 -13.44
C THR A 226 -3.95 -11.30 -12.79
N GLU A 227 -2.79 -11.69 -13.28
CA GLU A 227 -1.95 -12.74 -12.67
C GLU A 227 -1.02 -12.16 -11.59
N THR A 228 -1.01 -10.84 -11.45
CA THR A 228 -0.11 -10.14 -10.56
C THR A 228 -0.77 -9.91 -9.20
N ARG A 229 0.07 -9.67 -8.20
CA ARG A 229 -0.42 -9.32 -6.87
C ARG A 229 -1.23 -8.03 -6.93
N PRO A 230 -2.40 -7.97 -6.28
CA PRO A 230 -3.25 -6.78 -6.26
C PRO A 230 -2.53 -5.49 -5.85
N THR A 231 -1.52 -5.60 -4.99
CA THR A 231 -0.71 -4.47 -4.52
C THR A 231 0.18 -3.85 -5.60
N THR A 232 0.45 -4.56 -6.70
CA THR A 232 1.27 -4.03 -7.80
C THR A 232 0.47 -3.31 -8.87
N ILE A 233 -0.82 -3.58 -8.96
CA ILE A 233 -1.71 -2.98 -9.94
C ILE A 233 -1.87 -1.48 -9.67
N ARG A 234 -1.78 -0.69 -10.74
CA ARG A 234 -2.06 0.76 -10.67
C ARG A 234 -2.91 1.21 -11.83
N MET A 235 -3.69 2.23 -11.56
CA MET A 235 -4.44 2.95 -12.56
C MET A 235 -4.09 4.42 -12.48
N ALA A 236 -4.02 5.09 -13.62
CA ALA A 236 -3.74 6.51 -13.72
C ALA A 236 -4.63 7.15 -14.78
N LEU A 237 -4.86 8.45 -14.65
CA LEU A 237 -5.58 9.26 -15.65
C LEU A 237 -4.68 9.63 -16.85
N ARG A 238 -3.37 9.49 -16.73
CA ARG A 238 -2.39 9.75 -17.79
C ARG A 238 -1.19 8.83 -17.60
N ALA A 239 -0.48 8.53 -18.68
CA ALA A 239 0.75 7.73 -18.63
C ALA A 239 1.96 8.48 -18.07
N GLU A 240 1.91 9.81 -18.06
CA GLU A 240 3.00 10.65 -17.57
C GLU A 240 3.04 10.67 -16.04
N VAL A 241 4.25 10.64 -15.49
CA VAL A 241 4.49 10.77 -14.05
C VAL A 241 3.92 12.11 -13.57
N PRO A 242 3.07 12.13 -12.56
CA PRO A 242 2.54 13.37 -12.03
C PRO A 242 3.64 14.20 -11.34
N ASP A 243 3.63 15.50 -11.58
CA ASP A 243 4.53 16.46 -10.89
C ASP A 243 4.22 16.55 -9.38
N SER A 244 3.07 16.04 -8.96
CA SER A 244 2.66 15.94 -7.56
C SER A 244 1.96 14.61 -7.28
N GLN A 245 2.32 13.95 -6.18
CA GLN A 245 1.66 12.74 -5.71
C GLN A 245 0.19 13.07 -5.37
N GLY A 246 -0.75 12.58 -6.13
CA GLY A 246 -2.16 12.64 -5.76
C GLY A 246 -3.15 12.95 -6.85
N ASP A 247 -2.80 13.73 -7.85
CA ASP A 247 -3.80 14.23 -8.80
C ASP A 247 -4.16 13.26 -9.94
N ARG A 248 -3.48 12.12 -10.06
CA ARG A 248 -3.58 11.26 -11.26
C ARG A 248 -3.74 9.76 -11.00
N SER A 249 -3.62 9.30 -9.76
CA SER A 249 -3.89 7.90 -9.44
C SER A 249 -5.38 7.65 -9.27
N VAL A 250 -5.86 6.54 -9.80
CA VAL A 250 -7.22 6.03 -9.58
C VAL A 250 -7.13 4.89 -8.55
N GLY A 251 -7.83 5.03 -7.44
CA GLY A 251 -7.80 4.04 -6.37
C GLY A 251 -8.57 2.75 -6.71
N LEU A 252 -8.09 1.63 -6.18
CA LEU A 252 -8.86 0.39 -6.08
C LEU A 252 -9.78 0.48 -4.86
N ALA A 253 -11.08 0.33 -5.06
CA ALA A 253 -12.09 0.50 -4.01
C ALA A 253 -12.00 -0.56 -2.90
N ASN A 254 -11.49 -1.75 -3.17
CA ASN A 254 -11.43 -2.84 -2.21
C ASN A 254 -10.01 -3.22 -1.75
N ILE A 255 -9.04 -2.35 -1.96
CA ILE A 255 -7.65 -2.66 -1.66
C ILE A 255 -7.37 -2.86 -0.16
N SER A 256 -8.09 -2.14 0.71
CA SER A 256 -7.96 -2.33 2.16
C SER A 256 -8.41 -3.72 2.63
N GLN A 257 -9.43 -4.30 1.99
CA GLN A 257 -9.88 -5.65 2.28
C GLN A 257 -8.83 -6.69 1.88
N LEU A 258 -8.14 -6.47 0.75
CA LEU A 258 -7.10 -7.37 0.28
C LEU A 258 -5.90 -7.44 1.25
N ILE A 259 -5.64 -6.36 1.97
CA ILE A 259 -4.58 -6.30 2.98
C ILE A 259 -5.03 -7.04 4.25
N ASP A 260 -6.28 -6.86 4.66
CA ASP A 260 -6.86 -7.54 5.83
C ASP A 260 -6.96 -9.05 5.58
N ASP A 261 -7.43 -9.47 4.39
CA ASP A 261 -7.54 -10.88 3.99
C ASP A 261 -6.17 -11.57 3.91
N ALA A 262 -5.11 -10.83 3.59
CA ALA A 262 -3.73 -11.33 3.61
C ALA A 262 -3.15 -11.47 5.04
N GLY A 263 -3.95 -11.27 6.09
CA GLY A 263 -3.53 -11.37 7.49
C GLY A 263 -2.60 -10.23 7.94
N ARG A 264 -2.56 -9.14 7.17
CA ARG A 264 -1.74 -7.94 7.45
C ARG A 264 -2.58 -6.82 8.08
N GLY A 265 -3.58 -7.19 8.87
CA GLY A 265 -4.49 -6.25 9.54
C GLY A 265 -3.77 -5.32 10.51
N GLY A 266 -3.75 -4.05 10.19
CA GLY A 266 -3.23 -2.97 11.01
C GLY A 266 -2.39 -1.99 10.20
N PRO A 267 -2.06 -0.80 10.75
CA PRO A 267 -0.98 0.00 10.19
C PRO A 267 0.27 -0.87 10.28
N TYR A 268 0.69 -1.38 9.12
CA TYR A 268 1.89 -2.20 9.02
C TYR A 268 3.06 -1.36 9.56
N PRO A 269 3.59 -1.63 10.76
CA PRO A 269 4.88 -1.13 11.08
C PRO A 269 5.79 -1.87 10.11
N GLY A 270 6.30 -1.16 9.10
CA GLY A 270 7.35 -1.69 8.25
C GLY A 270 8.40 -2.35 9.17
N PRO A 271 9.12 -3.38 8.72
CA PRO A 271 10.17 -3.97 9.53
C PRO A 271 11.05 -2.84 10.04
N GLU A 272 11.33 -2.84 11.34
CA GLU A 272 12.17 -1.83 11.96
C GLU A 272 13.48 -1.74 11.19
N ARG A 273 13.81 -0.53 10.74
CA ARG A 273 15.01 -0.30 9.94
C ARG A 273 16.26 -0.62 10.76
N GLN A 274 17.07 -1.55 10.27
CA GLN A 274 18.35 -1.92 10.85
C GLN A 274 19.44 -0.98 10.34
N ALA A 275 19.78 0.05 11.12
CA ALA A 275 20.82 1.00 10.78
C ALA A 275 22.15 0.68 11.48
N TRP A 276 23.25 0.57 10.73
CA TRP A 276 24.58 0.26 11.22
C TRP A 276 25.60 1.27 10.74
N SER A 277 26.40 1.78 11.67
CA SER A 277 27.58 2.59 11.36
C SER A 277 28.84 1.77 11.61
N LEU A 278 29.57 1.50 10.54
CA LEU A 278 30.85 0.81 10.59
C LEU A 278 32.00 1.81 10.85
N ALA A 279 33.20 1.29 11.06
CA ALA A 279 34.38 2.11 11.28
C ALA A 279 34.59 3.15 10.16
N GLY A 280 34.95 4.38 10.53
CA GLY A 280 35.20 5.47 9.61
C GLY A 280 33.94 6.12 9.00
N ALA A 281 32.73 5.64 9.33
CA ALA A 281 31.49 6.25 8.85
C ALA A 281 31.34 7.68 9.34
N GLN A 282 31.03 8.61 8.43
CA GLN A 282 30.64 9.96 8.81
C GLN A 282 29.26 9.93 9.49
N LYS A 283 29.04 10.83 10.45
CA LYS A 283 27.74 10.96 11.12
C LYS A 283 26.69 11.37 10.11
N ALA A 284 25.54 10.66 10.12
CA ALA A 284 24.39 11.05 9.30
C ALA A 284 23.93 12.46 9.67
N PRO A 285 23.50 13.29 8.72
CA PRO A 285 22.69 14.47 9.00
C PRO A 285 21.45 14.08 9.78
N ALA A 286 20.93 14.97 10.61
CA ALA A 286 19.76 14.68 11.46
C ALA A 286 18.47 14.48 10.64
N GLU A 287 18.36 15.14 9.47
CA GLU A 287 17.23 15.07 8.55
C GLU A 287 17.73 15.03 7.10
N ASN A 288 16.98 14.36 6.22
CA ASN A 288 17.24 14.32 4.77
C ASN A 288 18.66 13.88 4.40
N ASP A 289 19.06 12.71 4.87
CA ASP A 289 20.36 12.15 4.51
C ASP A 289 20.46 11.94 2.99
N PRO A 290 21.37 12.67 2.28
CA PRO A 290 21.47 12.56 0.83
C PRO A 290 21.93 11.16 0.35
N TRP A 291 22.40 10.32 1.25
CA TRP A 291 22.77 8.92 0.94
C TRP A 291 21.62 7.94 1.03
N ASP A 292 20.49 8.38 1.59
CA ASP A 292 19.33 7.54 1.79
C ASP A 292 18.43 7.56 0.55
N VAL A 293 18.11 6.38 -0.01
CA VAL A 293 17.13 6.26 -1.10
C VAL A 293 15.69 6.32 -0.57
N GLU A 294 15.50 6.08 0.73
CA GLU A 294 14.20 6.24 1.37
C GLU A 294 13.83 7.73 1.40
N GLY A 295 12.72 8.08 0.76
CA GLY A 295 12.29 9.48 0.62
C GLY A 295 12.79 10.18 -0.66
N ARG A 296 13.64 9.55 -1.48
CA ARG A 296 14.07 10.14 -2.75
C ARG A 296 13.08 9.85 -3.87
N ASP A 297 12.79 10.88 -4.66
CA ASP A 297 11.89 10.79 -5.82
C ASP A 297 12.34 9.71 -6.83
N GLY A 298 11.35 9.00 -7.37
CA GLY A 298 11.56 7.95 -8.35
C GLY A 298 11.88 6.57 -7.79
N TYR A 299 12.29 6.43 -6.53
CA TYR A 299 12.52 5.11 -5.92
C TYR A 299 11.24 4.49 -5.35
N TYR A 300 10.16 5.25 -5.31
CA TYR A 300 8.82 4.81 -4.95
C TYR A 300 7.95 4.67 -6.18
N ASP A 301 6.89 3.86 -6.02
CA ASP A 301 5.82 3.83 -7.00
C ASP A 301 5.00 5.14 -6.89
N GLN A 302 5.26 6.06 -7.80
CA GLN A 302 4.65 7.39 -7.81
C GLN A 302 3.15 7.37 -8.11
N TYR A 303 2.63 6.26 -8.65
CA TYR A 303 1.21 6.03 -8.91
C TYR A 303 0.53 5.25 -7.78
N GLY A 304 1.28 4.89 -6.73
CA GLY A 304 0.79 4.04 -5.65
C GLY A 304 0.19 4.85 -4.52
N TYR A 305 -1.01 4.51 -4.07
CA TYR A 305 -1.27 4.64 -2.66
C TYR A 305 -0.22 3.80 -1.94
N GLN A 306 0.56 4.43 -1.09
CA GLN A 306 1.53 3.73 -0.25
C GLN A 306 0.77 2.96 0.84
N LEU A 307 0.18 1.83 0.47
CA LEU A 307 -0.46 0.93 1.43
C LEU A 307 0.56 0.29 2.36
N VAL A 308 1.75 0.12 1.83
CA VAL A 308 2.94 -0.26 2.58
C VAL A 308 4.02 0.74 2.17
N PRO A 309 4.40 1.68 3.06
CA PRO A 309 5.55 2.51 2.75
C PRO A 309 6.73 1.59 2.44
N PRO A 310 7.50 1.87 1.38
CA PRO A 310 8.69 1.11 1.10
C PRO A 310 9.58 1.18 2.34
N ALA A 311 9.84 0.05 2.96
CA ALA A 311 10.63 0.00 4.16
C ALA A 311 12.06 -0.35 3.77
N GLY A 312 12.98 0.54 4.06
CA GLY A 312 14.39 0.21 4.12
C GLY A 312 14.64 -0.72 5.29
N THR A 313 14.88 -2.01 5.00
CA THR A 313 15.16 -2.97 6.07
C THR A 313 16.59 -2.82 6.59
N TRP A 314 17.53 -2.48 5.71
CA TRP A 314 18.96 -2.36 6.04
C TRP A 314 19.52 -1.02 5.55
N TYR A 315 20.30 -0.40 6.40
CA TYR A 315 21.04 0.82 6.09
C TYR A 315 22.42 0.74 6.73
N ILE A 316 23.46 0.44 5.95
CA ILE A 316 24.81 0.24 6.43
C ILE A 316 25.71 1.33 5.84
N ARG A 317 26.29 2.15 6.69
CA ARG A 317 27.29 3.15 6.28
C ARG A 317 28.65 2.83 6.83
N GLY A 318 29.67 3.25 6.11
CA GLY A 318 31.05 3.04 6.50
C GLY A 318 32.02 3.80 5.62
N ALA A 319 33.30 3.60 5.85
CA ALA A 319 34.36 4.06 4.98
C ALA A 319 35.22 2.87 4.51
N THR A 320 35.66 2.95 3.28
CA THR A 320 36.67 2.05 2.71
C THR A 320 38.06 2.35 3.28
N ALA A 321 39.02 1.48 3.05
CA ALA A 321 40.41 1.70 3.51
C ALA A 321 41.08 2.95 2.89
N ASP A 322 40.66 3.34 1.68
CA ASP A 322 41.10 4.56 1.02
C ASP A 322 40.29 5.83 1.43
N GLY A 323 39.40 5.70 2.42
CA GLY A 323 38.64 6.82 3.01
C GLY A 323 37.36 7.21 2.30
N ARG A 324 36.99 6.55 1.21
CA ARG A 324 35.69 6.80 0.55
C ARG A 324 34.55 6.37 1.44
N GLN A 325 33.56 7.24 1.61
CA GLN A 325 32.33 6.89 2.30
C GLN A 325 31.47 5.99 1.43
N PHE A 326 30.73 5.07 2.05
CA PHE A 326 29.75 4.24 1.36
C PHE A 326 28.46 4.09 2.19
N VAL A 327 27.37 3.82 1.48
CA VAL A 327 26.10 3.34 2.04
C VAL A 327 25.63 2.15 1.23
N ALA A 328 25.40 1.02 1.91
CA ALA A 328 24.68 -0.12 1.35
C ALA A 328 23.31 -0.21 2.01
N GLN A 329 22.23 -0.22 1.23
CA GLN A 329 20.87 -0.17 1.75
C GLN A 329 19.91 -1.00 0.93
N THR A 330 18.86 -1.48 1.58
CA THR A 330 17.76 -2.19 0.91
C THR A 330 16.48 -1.37 0.95
N LEU A 331 15.69 -1.50 -0.10
CA LEU A 331 14.36 -0.92 -0.20
C LEU A 331 13.38 -1.98 -0.69
N THR A 332 12.35 -2.28 0.11
CA THR A 332 11.28 -3.21 -0.27
C THR A 332 10.21 -2.45 -1.04
N SER A 333 9.77 -2.99 -2.16
CA SER A 333 8.73 -2.41 -3.01
C SER A 333 7.36 -3.05 -2.78
N THR A 334 6.31 -2.48 -3.35
CA THR A 334 4.94 -2.99 -3.25
C THR A 334 4.73 -4.36 -3.90
N ASP A 335 5.67 -4.80 -4.74
CA ASP A 335 5.73 -6.15 -5.31
C ASP A 335 6.52 -7.15 -4.44
N ASP A 336 6.86 -6.77 -3.20
CA ASP A 336 7.71 -7.50 -2.24
C ASP A 336 9.14 -7.76 -2.73
N ARG A 337 9.55 -7.19 -3.85
CA ARG A 337 10.94 -7.28 -4.29
C ARG A 337 11.80 -6.35 -3.44
N ILE A 338 12.91 -6.90 -2.97
CA ILE A 338 13.92 -6.13 -2.25
C ILE A 338 14.97 -5.68 -3.26
N ARG A 339 15.20 -4.38 -3.35
CA ARG A 339 16.29 -3.78 -4.12
C ARG A 339 17.45 -3.48 -3.19
N LEU A 340 18.66 -3.87 -3.57
CA LEU A 340 19.88 -3.58 -2.84
C LEU A 340 20.67 -2.50 -3.58
N PHE A 341 20.95 -1.41 -2.90
CA PHE A 341 21.68 -0.25 -3.44
C PHE A 341 23.03 -0.10 -2.77
N LEU A 342 23.99 0.39 -3.53
CA LEU A 342 25.29 0.85 -3.07
C LEU A 342 25.54 2.28 -3.54
N SER A 343 25.84 3.18 -2.62
CA SER A 343 26.44 4.49 -2.90
C SER A 343 27.89 4.47 -2.41
N LEU A 344 28.84 4.90 -3.23
CA LEU A 344 30.28 4.90 -2.89
C LEU A 344 30.97 6.17 -3.38
N GLY A 345 31.54 6.94 -2.47
CA GLY A 345 32.20 8.21 -2.75
C GLY A 345 31.25 9.36 -3.03
N THR A 346 30.09 9.10 -3.62
CA THR A 346 29.01 10.04 -3.86
C THR A 346 27.68 9.48 -3.35
N PRO A 347 26.68 10.32 -3.08
CA PRO A 347 25.39 9.86 -2.63
C PRO A 347 24.54 9.17 -3.72
N ASP A 348 25.04 9.07 -4.97
CA ASP A 348 24.30 8.48 -6.07
C ASP A 348 24.18 6.96 -5.90
N PRO A 349 22.97 6.41 -5.76
CA PRO A 349 22.78 4.99 -5.54
C PRO A 349 22.90 4.22 -6.86
N LEU A 350 23.59 3.09 -6.79
CA LEU A 350 23.65 2.09 -7.85
C LEU A 350 22.86 0.86 -7.39
N LEU A 351 21.95 0.37 -8.21
CA LEU A 351 21.26 -0.90 -7.96
C LEU A 351 22.27 -2.04 -8.18
N VAL A 352 22.55 -2.80 -7.12
CA VAL A 352 23.54 -3.89 -7.18
C VAL A 352 22.91 -5.28 -7.11
N GLY A 353 21.60 -5.37 -6.86
CA GLY A 353 20.91 -6.65 -6.91
C GLY A 353 19.52 -6.67 -6.28
N PHE A 354 18.93 -7.86 -6.31
CA PHE A 354 17.62 -8.17 -5.76
C PHE A 354 17.76 -9.37 -4.80
N PRO A 355 18.11 -9.15 -3.54
CA PRO A 355 18.18 -10.24 -2.57
C PRO A 355 16.80 -10.87 -2.35
N ALA A 356 16.75 -12.17 -2.12
CA ALA A 356 15.51 -12.83 -1.76
C ALA A 356 15.05 -12.37 -0.37
N PRO A 357 13.73 -12.23 -0.12
CA PRO A 357 13.20 -11.77 1.17
C PRO A 357 13.67 -12.59 2.38
N ALA A 358 13.86 -13.89 2.20
CA ALA A 358 14.33 -14.81 3.25
C ALA A 358 15.84 -15.06 3.22
N ALA A 359 16.63 -14.27 2.47
CA ALA A 359 18.07 -14.45 2.38
C ALA A 359 18.71 -14.29 3.78
N PRO A 360 19.54 -15.26 4.24
CA PRO A 360 20.23 -15.13 5.53
C PRO A 360 21.20 -13.93 5.55
N LEU A 361 21.67 -13.51 4.37
CA LEU A 361 22.58 -12.40 4.16
C LEU A 361 21.98 -11.44 3.09
N PRO A 362 20.98 -10.65 3.44
CA PRO A 362 20.27 -9.78 2.49
C PRO A 362 21.15 -8.66 1.94
N VAL A 363 22.16 -8.24 2.68
CA VAL A 363 23.18 -7.31 2.18
C VAL A 363 24.48 -8.10 1.94
N ARG A 364 24.88 -8.13 0.67
CA ARG A 364 26.14 -8.75 0.23
C ARG A 364 26.62 -8.00 -1.02
N VAL A 365 27.54 -7.07 -0.81
CA VAL A 365 28.03 -6.19 -1.88
C VAL A 365 29.55 -6.17 -1.86
N ARG A 366 30.16 -6.63 -2.94
CA ARG A 366 31.60 -6.47 -3.16
C ARG A 366 31.88 -5.04 -3.62
N LEU A 367 32.69 -4.33 -2.85
CA LEU A 367 33.14 -3.00 -3.21
C LEU A 367 34.18 -3.07 -4.35
N PRO A 368 34.19 -2.09 -5.26
CA PRO A 368 35.19 -2.00 -6.31
C PRO A 368 36.61 -1.81 -5.73
N ASP A 369 37.61 -1.96 -6.59
CA ASP A 369 39.02 -1.72 -6.27
C ASP A 369 39.56 -2.58 -5.11
N GLY A 370 38.94 -3.73 -4.85
CA GLY A 370 39.35 -4.59 -3.76
C GLY A 370 39.15 -4.04 -2.35
N GLN A 371 38.26 -3.07 -2.18
CA GLN A 371 37.99 -2.39 -0.90
C GLN A 371 37.21 -3.24 0.11
N GLY A 372 36.89 -4.49 -0.24
CA GLY A 372 36.23 -5.43 0.66
C GLY A 372 34.81 -5.80 0.24
N VAL A 373 34.10 -6.43 1.17
CA VAL A 373 32.71 -6.87 0.97
C VAL A 373 31.86 -6.39 2.13
N VAL A 374 30.84 -5.59 1.84
CA VAL A 374 29.83 -5.18 2.81
C VAL A 374 28.85 -6.33 2.97
N VAL A 375 28.62 -6.77 4.19
CA VAL A 375 27.66 -7.81 4.54
C VAL A 375 26.77 -7.37 5.69
N ALA A 376 25.49 -7.80 5.63
CA ALA A 376 24.59 -7.69 6.78
C ALA A 376 23.56 -8.81 6.75
N GLY A 377 23.16 -9.29 7.94
CA GLY A 377 22.15 -10.33 8.09
C GLY A 377 21.59 -10.40 9.51
N ALA A 378 20.41 -11.01 9.67
CA ALA A 378 19.70 -11.07 10.95
C ALA A 378 20.31 -12.07 11.97
N GLY A 379 21.42 -12.74 11.65
CA GLY A 379 22.07 -13.73 12.50
C GLY A 379 23.46 -13.30 12.98
N LYS A 380 24.06 -14.14 13.83
CA LYS A 380 25.47 -13.99 14.19
C LYS A 380 26.32 -14.27 12.96
N LEU A 381 27.25 -13.38 12.69
CA LEU A 381 28.13 -13.44 11.53
C LEU A 381 29.55 -13.87 11.97
N ARG A 382 30.18 -14.71 11.17
CA ARG A 382 31.61 -14.92 11.18
C ARG A 382 32.11 -15.15 9.75
N TYR A 383 33.38 -14.84 9.49
CA TYR A 383 33.97 -14.99 8.18
C TYR A 383 35.31 -15.69 8.26
N ARG A 384 35.79 -16.17 7.12
CA ARG A 384 37.16 -16.67 6.99
C ARG A 384 37.78 -16.26 5.68
N VAL A 385 39.12 -16.23 5.69
CA VAL A 385 39.96 -16.03 4.51
C VAL A 385 40.53 -17.38 4.13
N SER A 386 40.25 -17.83 2.91
CA SER A 386 40.67 -19.15 2.42
C SER A 386 40.26 -20.28 3.39
N ARG A 387 41.21 -21.11 3.81
CA ARG A 387 40.99 -22.20 4.77
C ARG A 387 41.40 -21.84 6.21
N GLY A 388 41.55 -20.52 6.49
CA GLY A 388 41.93 -20.06 7.83
C GLY A 388 40.79 -20.20 8.85
N ASP A 389 41.08 -19.76 10.07
CA ASP A 389 40.13 -19.79 11.17
C ASP A 389 38.94 -18.87 10.94
N TRP A 390 37.81 -19.22 11.56
CA TRP A 390 36.63 -18.39 11.56
C TRP A 390 36.79 -17.18 12.48
N LEU A 391 36.72 -15.98 11.93
CA LEU A 391 36.81 -14.72 12.62
C LEU A 391 35.40 -14.18 12.91
N PRO A 392 35.09 -13.83 14.16
CA PRO A 392 33.76 -13.30 14.50
C PRO A 392 33.57 -11.88 13.96
N VAL A 393 32.35 -11.56 13.61
CA VAL A 393 31.88 -10.18 13.31
C VAL A 393 31.14 -9.64 14.51
N THR A 394 31.47 -8.41 14.91
CA THR A 394 30.75 -7.72 15.97
C THR A 394 29.47 -7.12 15.38
N GLY A 395 28.31 -7.56 15.89
CA GLY A 395 26.99 -7.12 15.39
C GLY A 395 26.50 -7.90 14.17
N TYR A 396 25.60 -7.28 13.41
CA TYR A 396 24.88 -7.90 12.29
C TYR A 396 25.33 -7.36 10.93
N ALA A 397 26.30 -6.46 10.88
CA ALA A 397 26.86 -5.90 9.66
C ALA A 397 28.37 -5.69 9.77
N ALA A 398 29.08 -5.83 8.65
CA ALA A 398 30.54 -5.60 8.57
C ALA A 398 31.01 -5.23 7.16
N LEU A 399 32.14 -4.53 7.10
CA LEU A 399 33.02 -4.48 5.93
C LEU A 399 34.10 -5.54 6.11
N LEU A 400 34.01 -6.62 5.37
CA LEU A 400 34.95 -7.72 5.39
C LEU A 400 36.15 -7.43 4.45
N PRO A 401 37.34 -7.97 4.71
CA PRO A 401 38.46 -7.89 3.79
C PRO A 401 38.10 -8.44 2.41
N ALA A 402 38.68 -7.90 1.34
CA ALA A 402 38.50 -8.41 -0.02
C ALA A 402 38.88 -9.89 -0.20
N ALA A 403 39.79 -10.36 0.63
CA ALA A 403 40.25 -11.74 0.65
C ALA A 403 39.31 -12.71 1.39
N ALA A 404 38.21 -12.23 1.98
CA ALA A 404 37.20 -13.08 2.62
C ALA A 404 36.60 -14.04 1.57
N THR A 405 36.60 -15.34 1.87
CA THR A 405 36.13 -16.39 0.95
C THR A 405 34.79 -16.99 1.36
N GLU A 406 34.52 -16.98 2.66
CA GLU A 406 33.24 -17.49 3.19
C GLU A 406 32.75 -16.63 4.35
N VAL A 407 31.43 -16.50 4.41
CA VAL A 407 30.67 -15.93 5.53
C VAL A 407 29.73 -17.01 6.05
N GLU A 408 29.71 -17.18 7.36
CA GLU A 408 28.73 -18.04 8.01
C GLU A 408 27.75 -17.19 8.79
N VAL A 409 26.46 -17.45 8.58
CA VAL A 409 25.33 -16.78 9.26
C VAL A 409 24.62 -17.80 10.12
N THR A 410 24.50 -17.54 11.41
CA THR A 410 23.73 -18.38 12.34
C THR A 410 22.52 -17.59 12.81
N LEU A 411 21.34 -17.92 12.28
CA LEU A 411 20.07 -17.38 12.74
C LEU A 411 19.70 -17.93 14.12
N ARG A 412 18.91 -17.20 14.89
CA ARG A 412 18.50 -17.62 16.23
C ARG A 412 17.80 -18.99 16.19
N GLY A 413 18.39 -19.99 16.86
CA GLY A 413 17.88 -21.37 16.90
C GLY A 413 18.08 -22.18 15.61
N GLY A 414 18.73 -21.61 14.59
CA GLY A 414 18.98 -22.27 13.30
C GLY A 414 20.37 -22.89 13.18
N GLN A 415 20.53 -23.70 12.14
CA GLN A 415 21.84 -24.21 11.74
C GLN A 415 22.63 -23.11 11.00
N PRO A 416 23.96 -23.09 11.13
CA PRO A 416 24.80 -22.18 10.39
C PRO A 416 24.68 -22.37 8.88
N VAL A 417 24.48 -21.27 8.16
CA VAL A 417 24.46 -21.24 6.68
C VAL A 417 25.72 -20.57 6.17
N ARG A 418 26.45 -21.26 5.27
CA ARG A 418 27.70 -20.76 4.65
C ARG A 418 27.39 -20.16 3.29
N ILE A 419 27.94 -18.99 3.05
CA ILE A 419 27.72 -18.18 1.85
C ILE A 419 29.06 -17.64 1.36
N THR A 420 29.30 -17.70 0.05
CA THR A 420 30.41 -16.98 -0.58
C THR A 420 30.10 -15.49 -0.63
N PRO A 421 30.94 -14.61 -0.07
CA PRO A 421 30.69 -13.20 0.02
C PRO A 421 30.88 -12.45 -1.31
#